data_b994d7ce5ac4daa08ed319f575ec06e5
#
_entry.id   b994d7ce5ac4daa08ed319f575ec06e5
#
_cell.length_a   1.000
_cell.length_b   1.000
_cell.length_c   1.000
_cell.angle_alpha   90.00
_cell.angle_beta   90.00
_cell.angle_gamma   90.00
#
_symmetry.space_group_name_H-M   'P 1'
#
loop_
_entity.id
_entity.type
_entity.pdbx_description
1 polymer ?
#
loop_
_entity_poly.entity_id
_entity_poly.type
_entity_poly.pdbx_seq_one_letter_code
_entity_poly.pdbx_strand_id
1 'polypeptide(L)'
;MLGNIAFGIFGLAVLVGIAFLFSSNRKALDTRLILSGIGLQIFFAIIVILVPGGREFFEQLSRIFVTVINFSLDGAEFIFGPLARYETLGFVFAFQVLPTIIFFASLMGVLYHLGVMQKIVQGMAWVMFKALRISGSESLAVAANVFVGQTEAPLVVRPYISRMTESELFTMMVGGMATIAGGVLAAYIAMLGGADEAMRVFYAKHLLSASIMAAPATIVIAKILKPETEQSLTAGSVQLHVEKTATTVIEAAANGAADGWRLALNVGAMLLAFVALIAMIDY
;
A
#
# COMPACT_ATOMS: atom_id res chain seq x y z
N MET A 1 -0.42 -1.59 -30.82
CA MET A 1 0.32 -0.83 -29.81
C MET A 1 -0.24 0.58 -29.60
N LEU A 2 -0.30 1.41 -30.63
CA LEU A 2 -0.87 2.79 -30.55
C LEU A 2 -2.32 2.82 -30.05
N GLY A 3 -3.19 1.89 -30.48
CA GLY A 3 -4.57 1.80 -30.01
C GLY A 3 -4.71 1.54 -28.50
N ASN A 4 -3.85 0.69 -27.92
CA ASN A 4 -3.87 0.41 -26.48
C ASN A 4 -3.40 1.62 -25.66
N ILE A 5 -2.45 2.39 -26.19
CA ILE A 5 -1.98 3.62 -25.54
C ILE A 5 -3.09 4.68 -25.58
N ALA A 6 -3.74 4.87 -26.73
CA ALA A 6 -4.85 5.80 -26.87
C ALA A 6 -6.03 5.42 -25.94
N PHE A 7 -6.35 4.14 -25.82
CA PHE A 7 -7.39 3.65 -24.91
C PHE A 7 -6.99 3.89 -23.44
N GLY A 8 -5.73 3.67 -23.06
CA GLY A 8 -5.24 3.97 -21.73
C GLY A 8 -5.32 5.46 -21.36
N ILE A 9 -4.93 6.34 -22.29
CA ILE A 9 -5.04 7.79 -22.11
C ILE A 9 -6.52 8.20 -21.98
N PHE A 10 -7.40 7.64 -22.81
CA PHE A 10 -8.84 7.88 -22.72
C PHE A 10 -9.39 7.44 -21.37
N GLY A 11 -9.03 6.23 -20.87
CA GLY A 11 -9.43 5.74 -19.55
C GLY A 11 -8.97 6.67 -18.42
N LEU A 12 -7.70 7.11 -18.46
CA LEU A 12 -7.18 8.07 -17.50
C LEU A 12 -7.94 9.40 -17.53
N ALA A 13 -8.24 9.93 -18.74
CA ALA A 13 -8.99 11.16 -18.90
C ALA A 13 -10.43 11.04 -18.37
N VAL A 14 -11.08 9.89 -18.57
CA VAL A 14 -12.41 9.60 -18.01
C VAL A 14 -12.38 9.57 -16.48
N LEU A 15 -11.40 8.89 -15.86
CA LEU A 15 -11.28 8.82 -14.40
C LEU A 15 -11.02 10.20 -13.78
N VAL A 16 -10.11 10.98 -14.38
CA VAL A 16 -9.86 12.37 -13.96
C VAL A 16 -11.09 13.23 -14.18
N GLY A 17 -11.82 13.04 -15.28
CA GLY A 17 -13.08 13.73 -15.58
C GLY A 17 -14.17 13.43 -14.56
N ILE A 18 -14.31 12.17 -14.14
CA ILE A 18 -15.24 11.77 -13.08
C ILE A 18 -14.85 12.47 -11.77
N ALA A 19 -13.57 12.42 -11.36
CA ALA A 19 -13.11 13.11 -10.17
C ALA A 19 -13.39 14.63 -10.23
N PHE A 20 -13.19 15.25 -11.40
CA PHE A 20 -13.49 16.66 -11.65
C PHE A 20 -14.99 16.98 -11.48
N LEU A 21 -15.87 16.10 -11.93
CA LEU A 21 -17.33 16.27 -11.77
C LEU A 21 -17.73 16.31 -10.29
N PHE A 22 -17.09 15.50 -9.45
CA PHE A 22 -17.32 15.42 -8.01
C PHE A 22 -16.46 16.37 -7.18
N SER A 23 -15.68 17.24 -7.80
CA SER A 23 -14.83 18.21 -7.12
C SER A 23 -15.66 19.22 -6.30
N SER A 24 -15.27 19.41 -5.05
CA SER A 24 -15.89 20.38 -4.13
C SER A 24 -15.63 21.83 -4.53
N ASN A 25 -14.50 22.11 -5.20
CA ASN A 25 -14.14 23.46 -5.66
C ASN A 25 -13.30 23.42 -6.94
N ARG A 26 -13.99 23.37 -8.08
CA ARG A 26 -13.34 23.29 -9.41
C ARG A 26 -12.43 24.47 -9.75
N LYS A 27 -12.60 25.62 -9.10
CA LYS A 27 -11.79 26.82 -9.37
C LYS A 27 -10.44 26.82 -8.63
N ALA A 28 -10.33 26.05 -7.56
CA ALA A 28 -9.12 25.94 -6.74
C ALA A 28 -8.21 24.78 -7.16
N LEU A 29 -8.47 24.15 -8.31
CA LEU A 29 -7.67 23.03 -8.81
C LEU A 29 -6.25 23.50 -9.19
N ASP A 30 -5.24 22.82 -8.63
CA ASP A 30 -3.85 22.99 -9.04
C ASP A 30 -3.52 22.06 -10.23
N THR A 31 -3.61 22.63 -11.44
CA THR A 31 -3.32 21.90 -12.69
C THR A 31 -1.87 21.40 -12.74
N ARG A 32 -0.95 22.11 -12.09
CA ARG A 32 0.45 21.71 -12.01
C ARG A 32 0.60 20.43 -11.17
N LEU A 33 -0.06 20.35 -10.02
CA LEU A 33 -0.08 19.17 -9.17
C LEU A 33 -0.64 17.97 -9.94
N ILE A 34 -1.78 18.15 -10.62
CA ILE A 34 -2.43 17.10 -11.41
C ILE A 34 -1.49 16.58 -12.50
N LEU A 35 -0.89 17.48 -13.29
CA LEU A 35 0.03 17.10 -14.37
C LEU A 35 1.31 16.46 -13.84
N SER A 36 1.89 16.98 -12.75
CA SER A 36 3.09 16.39 -12.16
C SER A 36 2.81 15.02 -11.52
N GLY A 37 1.64 14.82 -10.92
CA GLY A 37 1.25 13.53 -10.36
C GLY A 37 1.01 12.47 -11.43
N ILE A 38 0.29 12.81 -12.50
CA ILE A 38 0.14 11.92 -13.67
C ILE A 38 1.50 11.66 -14.32
N GLY A 39 2.33 12.70 -14.48
CA GLY A 39 3.69 12.57 -15.01
C GLY A 39 4.55 11.63 -14.16
N LEU A 40 4.46 11.71 -12.84
CA LEU A 40 5.18 10.83 -11.92
C LEU A 40 4.71 9.37 -12.05
N GLN A 41 3.39 9.13 -12.20
CA GLN A 41 2.86 7.79 -12.47
C GLN A 41 3.39 7.20 -13.77
N ILE A 42 3.33 7.99 -14.87
CA ILE A 42 3.82 7.57 -16.18
C ILE A 42 5.32 7.29 -16.11
N PHE A 43 6.08 8.14 -15.42
CA PHE A 43 7.51 7.96 -15.22
C PHE A 43 7.83 6.64 -14.49
N PHE A 44 7.12 6.33 -13.40
CA PHE A 44 7.26 5.04 -12.72
C PHE A 44 6.87 3.87 -13.60
N ALA A 45 5.77 3.96 -14.34
CA ALA A 45 5.35 2.92 -15.26
C ALA A 45 6.42 2.64 -16.34
N ILE A 46 7.03 3.69 -16.90
CA ILE A 46 8.12 3.57 -17.87
C ILE A 46 9.32 2.85 -17.25
N ILE A 47 9.74 3.23 -16.04
CA ILE A 47 10.86 2.59 -15.34
C ILE A 47 10.58 1.09 -15.13
N VAL A 48 9.40 0.75 -14.64
CA VAL A 48 9.07 -0.64 -14.30
C VAL A 48 8.89 -1.51 -15.54
N ILE A 49 8.33 -0.97 -16.63
CA ILE A 49 7.93 -1.76 -17.80
C ILE A 49 9.00 -1.73 -18.90
N LEU A 50 9.58 -0.55 -19.18
CA LEU A 50 10.39 -0.32 -20.38
C LEU A 50 11.89 -0.25 -20.08
N VAL A 51 12.30 0.28 -18.92
CA VAL A 51 13.72 0.42 -18.58
C VAL A 51 14.28 -0.90 -18.06
N PRO A 52 15.28 -1.53 -18.69
CA PRO A 52 15.83 -2.82 -18.27
C PRO A 52 16.24 -2.85 -16.79
N GLY A 53 17.04 -1.89 -16.34
CA GLY A 53 17.50 -1.82 -14.95
C GLY A 53 16.35 -1.63 -13.94
N GLY A 54 15.29 -0.88 -14.30
CA GLY A 54 14.10 -0.74 -13.47
C GLY A 54 13.32 -2.05 -13.39
N ARG A 55 13.15 -2.74 -14.53
CA ARG A 55 12.50 -4.04 -14.59
C ARG A 55 13.23 -5.08 -13.75
N GLU A 56 14.54 -5.15 -13.86
CA GLU A 56 15.39 -6.06 -13.07
C GLU A 56 15.32 -5.74 -11.58
N PHE A 57 15.38 -4.47 -11.20
CA PHE A 57 15.22 -4.04 -9.81
C PHE A 57 13.90 -4.51 -9.22
N PHE A 58 12.78 -4.29 -9.91
CA PHE A 58 11.47 -4.72 -9.42
C PHE A 58 11.31 -6.24 -9.42
N GLU A 59 11.96 -6.95 -10.32
CA GLU A 59 12.00 -8.42 -10.31
C GLU A 59 12.78 -8.95 -9.11
N GLN A 60 13.96 -8.39 -8.82
CA GLN A 60 14.74 -8.77 -7.65
C GLN A 60 14.00 -8.44 -6.35
N LEU A 61 13.38 -7.25 -6.26
CA LEU A 61 12.55 -6.87 -5.12
C LEU A 61 11.40 -7.85 -4.92
N SER A 62 10.76 -8.28 -6.00
CA SER A 62 9.67 -9.27 -5.97
C SER A 62 10.15 -10.64 -5.51
N ARG A 63 11.34 -11.07 -5.94
CA ARG A 63 11.95 -12.33 -5.47
C ARG A 63 12.26 -12.29 -3.97
N ILE A 64 12.82 -11.18 -3.49
CA ILE A 64 13.05 -10.98 -2.04
C ILE A 64 11.71 -11.07 -1.29
N PHE A 65 10.68 -10.41 -1.80
CA PHE A 65 9.36 -10.40 -1.18
C PHE A 65 8.73 -11.80 -1.13
N VAL A 66 8.84 -12.58 -2.23
CA VAL A 66 8.38 -13.98 -2.28
C VAL A 66 9.18 -14.87 -1.34
N THR A 67 10.50 -14.68 -1.24
CA THR A 67 11.34 -15.40 -0.26
C THR A 67 10.86 -15.14 1.18
N VAL A 68 10.54 -13.89 1.48
CA VAL A 68 9.98 -13.51 2.80
C VAL A 68 8.62 -14.18 3.04
N ILE A 69 7.76 -14.26 2.01
CA ILE A 69 6.49 -15.01 2.10
C ILE A 69 6.74 -16.50 2.43
N ASN A 70 7.75 -17.12 1.82
CA ASN A 70 8.05 -18.53 2.06
C ASN A 70 8.40 -18.80 3.53
N PHE A 71 9.11 -17.88 4.23
CA PHE A 71 9.33 -18.05 5.68
C PHE A 71 8.03 -18.06 6.49
N SER A 72 6.98 -17.38 6.03
CA SER A 72 5.67 -17.46 6.70
C SER A 72 5.02 -18.84 6.54
N LEU A 73 5.26 -19.51 5.41
CA LEU A 73 4.77 -20.86 5.18
C LEU A 73 5.50 -21.87 6.08
N ASP A 74 6.81 -21.72 6.31
CA ASP A 74 7.56 -22.54 7.27
C ASP A 74 6.97 -22.45 8.67
N GLY A 75 6.66 -21.22 9.12
CA GLY A 75 5.98 -20.98 10.40
C GLY A 75 4.57 -21.56 10.44
N ALA A 76 3.82 -21.46 9.36
CA ALA A 76 2.49 -22.05 9.25
C ALA A 76 2.54 -23.60 9.27
N GLU A 77 3.51 -24.19 8.61
CA GLU A 77 3.74 -25.64 8.62
C GLU A 77 4.11 -26.14 10.03
N PHE A 78 4.92 -25.40 10.76
CA PHE A 78 5.27 -25.75 12.14
C PHE A 78 4.02 -25.82 13.06
N ILE A 79 3.05 -24.89 12.87
CA ILE A 79 1.84 -24.83 13.72
C ILE A 79 0.75 -25.77 13.23
N PHE A 80 0.50 -25.82 11.92
CA PHE A 80 -0.64 -26.53 11.31
C PHE A 80 -0.25 -27.84 10.62
N GLY A 81 1.04 -28.13 10.52
CA GLY A 81 1.54 -29.35 9.90
C GLY A 81 1.12 -29.46 8.42
N PRO A 82 0.67 -30.66 7.99
CA PRO A 82 0.30 -30.89 6.59
C PRO A 82 -0.84 -30.03 6.06
N LEU A 83 -1.64 -29.40 6.94
CA LEU A 83 -2.74 -28.50 6.53
C LEU A 83 -2.24 -27.23 5.84
N ALA A 84 -1.01 -26.80 6.15
CA ALA A 84 -0.39 -25.62 5.52
C ALA A 84 0.28 -25.93 4.17
N ARG A 85 0.47 -27.21 3.82
CA ARG A 85 1.14 -27.63 2.59
C ARG A 85 0.20 -27.63 1.40
N TYR A 86 0.64 -27.04 0.29
CA TYR A 86 -0.10 -27.05 -0.97
C TYR A 86 -0.29 -28.45 -1.54
N GLU A 87 0.70 -29.34 -1.34
CA GLU A 87 0.71 -30.70 -1.89
C GLU A 87 -0.33 -31.61 -1.24
N THR A 88 -0.77 -31.31 0.00
CA THR A 88 -1.68 -32.17 0.76
C THR A 88 -3.14 -31.85 0.49
N LEU A 89 -3.53 -30.59 0.63
CA LEU A 89 -4.93 -30.14 0.57
C LEU A 89 -5.17 -29.10 -0.54
N GLY A 90 -4.14 -28.76 -1.32
CA GLY A 90 -4.21 -27.64 -2.25
C GLY A 90 -4.21 -26.30 -1.52
N PHE A 91 -4.87 -25.32 -2.11
CA PHE A 91 -4.96 -23.98 -1.52
C PHE A 91 -6.02 -23.91 -0.43
N VAL A 92 -5.59 -23.63 0.80
CA VAL A 92 -6.48 -23.37 1.96
C VAL A 92 -6.15 -22.02 2.56
N PHE A 93 -7.04 -21.04 2.34
CA PHE A 93 -6.85 -19.65 2.75
C PHE A 93 -6.46 -19.50 4.23
N ALA A 94 -7.14 -20.22 5.11
CA ALA A 94 -6.94 -20.12 6.55
C ALA A 94 -5.53 -20.53 7.01
N PHE A 95 -4.91 -21.51 6.35
CA PHE A 95 -3.64 -22.09 6.76
C PHE A 95 -2.44 -21.56 5.99
N GLN A 96 -2.67 -20.88 4.86
CA GLN A 96 -1.59 -20.38 3.99
C GLN A 96 -1.55 -18.85 3.91
N VAL A 97 -2.73 -18.19 3.94
CA VAL A 97 -2.81 -16.73 3.79
C VAL A 97 -2.87 -16.01 5.13
N LEU A 98 -3.70 -16.47 6.09
CA LEU A 98 -3.81 -15.79 7.38
C LEU A 98 -2.48 -15.78 8.16
N PRO A 99 -1.68 -16.86 8.20
CA PRO A 99 -0.34 -16.82 8.82
C PRO A 99 0.61 -15.83 8.16
N THR A 100 0.50 -15.64 6.85
CA THR A 100 1.31 -14.66 6.12
C THR A 100 1.04 -13.23 6.62
N ILE A 101 -0.23 -12.88 6.90
CA ILE A 101 -0.59 -11.57 7.47
C ILE A 101 0.07 -11.39 8.84
N ILE A 102 0.04 -12.41 9.69
CA ILE A 102 0.63 -12.38 11.05
C ILE A 102 2.15 -12.17 10.96
N PHE A 103 2.80 -12.96 10.13
CA PHE A 103 4.25 -12.87 9.95
C PHE A 103 4.68 -11.51 9.40
N PHE A 104 4.00 -10.98 8.37
CA PHE A 104 4.33 -9.67 7.81
C PHE A 104 4.10 -8.54 8.81
N ALA A 105 3.05 -8.59 9.63
CA ALA A 105 2.84 -7.60 10.69
C ALA A 105 3.97 -7.65 11.72
N SER A 106 4.42 -8.84 12.11
CA SER A 106 5.57 -9.03 12.99
C SER A 106 6.86 -8.46 12.36
N LEU A 107 7.13 -8.80 11.09
CA LEU A 107 8.29 -8.30 10.35
C LEU A 107 8.27 -6.76 10.25
N MET A 108 7.12 -6.17 9.94
CA MET A 108 6.96 -4.72 9.89
C MET A 108 7.23 -4.08 11.26
N GLY A 109 6.76 -4.68 12.36
CA GLY A 109 7.09 -4.25 13.72
C GLY A 109 8.60 -4.18 13.96
N VAL A 110 9.33 -5.22 13.56
CA VAL A 110 10.79 -5.26 13.62
C VAL A 110 11.44 -4.18 12.76
N LEU A 111 11.04 -4.04 11.51
CA LEU A 111 11.60 -3.05 10.58
C LEU A 111 11.35 -1.60 11.05
N TYR A 112 10.18 -1.34 11.66
CA TYR A 112 9.91 -0.06 12.30
C TYR A 112 10.77 0.17 13.54
N HIS A 113 10.94 -0.84 14.40
CA HIS A 113 11.80 -0.73 15.58
C HIS A 113 13.27 -0.44 15.22
N LEU A 114 13.76 -1.06 14.13
CA LEU A 114 15.11 -0.84 13.59
C LEU A 114 15.29 0.50 12.85
N GLY A 115 14.21 1.21 12.57
CA GLY A 115 14.27 2.48 11.83
C GLY A 115 14.41 2.34 10.31
N VAL A 116 14.34 1.12 9.77
CA VAL A 116 14.48 0.87 8.33
C VAL A 116 13.27 1.45 7.56
N MET A 117 12.06 1.16 8.04
CA MET A 117 10.84 1.66 7.40
C MET A 117 10.74 3.18 7.42
N GLN A 118 11.20 3.82 8.50
CA GLN A 118 11.21 5.27 8.60
C GLN A 118 12.03 5.90 7.47
N LYS A 119 13.20 5.36 7.16
CA LYS A 119 14.06 5.85 6.07
C LYS A 119 13.43 5.67 4.70
N ILE A 120 12.78 4.52 4.46
CA ILE A 120 12.08 4.23 3.21
C ILE A 120 10.91 5.19 3.03
N VAL A 121 10.06 5.33 4.04
CA VAL A 121 8.90 6.22 4.03
C VAL A 121 9.33 7.68 3.85
N GLN A 122 10.37 8.14 4.56
CA GLN A 122 10.92 9.49 4.39
C GLN A 122 11.44 9.74 2.98
N GLY A 123 12.14 8.76 2.39
CA GLY A 123 12.64 8.87 1.01
C GLY A 123 11.49 9.03 0.01
N MET A 124 10.45 8.22 0.12
CA MET A 124 9.26 8.32 -0.73
C MET A 124 8.50 9.63 -0.50
N ALA A 125 8.30 10.01 0.75
CA ALA A 125 7.65 11.28 1.11
C ALA A 125 8.42 12.48 0.53
N TRP A 126 9.75 12.46 0.59
CA TRP A 126 10.59 13.50 0.00
C TRP A 126 10.39 13.62 -1.52
N VAL A 127 10.34 12.50 -2.23
CA VAL A 127 10.07 12.50 -3.68
C VAL A 127 8.71 13.12 -3.98
N MET A 128 7.65 12.70 -3.26
CA MET A 128 6.30 13.22 -3.45
C MET A 128 6.21 14.71 -3.09
N PHE A 129 6.76 15.10 -1.95
CA PHE A 129 6.83 16.50 -1.53
C PHE A 129 7.49 17.39 -2.58
N LYS A 130 8.66 16.97 -3.12
CA LYS A 130 9.40 17.74 -4.09
C LYS A 130 8.74 17.77 -5.48
N ALA A 131 8.17 16.65 -5.92
CA ALA A 131 7.55 16.51 -7.23
C ALA A 131 6.16 17.16 -7.28
N LEU A 132 5.34 16.96 -6.25
CA LEU A 132 3.94 17.37 -6.21
C LEU A 132 3.72 18.69 -5.46
N ARG A 133 4.71 19.13 -4.66
CA ARG A 133 4.64 20.33 -3.80
C ARG A 133 3.46 20.32 -2.83
N ILE A 134 3.13 19.15 -2.34
CA ILE A 134 2.13 18.94 -1.30
C ILE A 134 2.74 19.14 0.09
N SER A 135 1.93 19.09 1.14
CA SER A 135 2.44 19.23 2.50
C SER A 135 3.29 18.03 2.94
N GLY A 136 4.10 18.24 3.97
CA GLY A 136 4.94 17.17 4.53
C GLY A 136 4.12 16.10 5.21
N SER A 137 3.04 16.44 5.91
CA SER A 137 2.15 15.48 6.56
C SER A 137 1.42 14.58 5.55
N GLU A 138 0.90 15.15 4.46
CA GLU A 138 0.30 14.37 3.37
C GLU A 138 1.31 13.42 2.72
N SER A 139 2.50 13.95 2.39
CA SER A 139 3.56 13.18 1.77
C SER A 139 3.95 11.97 2.62
N LEU A 140 4.08 12.17 3.95
CA LEU A 140 4.39 11.10 4.90
C LEU A 140 3.26 10.08 5.04
N ALA A 141 2.01 10.56 5.17
CA ALA A 141 0.86 9.68 5.33
C ALA A 141 0.66 8.79 4.11
N VAL A 142 0.72 9.36 2.89
CA VAL A 142 0.56 8.59 1.65
C VAL A 142 1.75 7.66 1.41
N ALA A 143 2.99 8.09 1.70
CA ALA A 143 4.17 7.23 1.61
C ALA A 143 4.10 6.05 2.58
N ALA A 144 3.65 6.28 3.81
CA ALA A 144 3.47 5.23 4.80
C ALA A 144 2.41 4.21 4.35
N ASN A 145 1.29 4.67 3.78
CA ASN A 145 0.20 3.81 3.31
C ASN A 145 0.63 2.79 2.23
N VAL A 146 1.71 3.03 1.49
CA VAL A 146 2.23 2.06 0.51
C VAL A 146 2.70 0.76 1.18
N PHE A 147 3.12 0.83 2.44
CA PHE A 147 3.70 -0.31 3.17
C PHE A 147 2.85 -0.77 4.34
N VAL A 148 2.21 0.17 5.05
CA VAL A 148 1.38 -0.10 6.21
C VAL A 148 -0.09 0.16 5.90
N GLY A 149 -0.96 -0.43 6.69
CA GLY A 149 -2.39 -0.28 6.50
C GLY A 149 -2.93 1.10 6.84
N GLN A 150 -4.15 1.34 6.43
CA GLN A 150 -4.89 2.58 6.67
C GLN A 150 -5.08 2.92 8.17
N THR A 151 -4.96 1.95 9.06
CA THR A 151 -5.05 2.14 10.51
C THR A 151 -3.73 2.61 11.12
N GLU A 152 -2.61 2.26 10.51
CA GLU A 152 -1.26 2.50 11.02
C GLU A 152 -0.62 3.75 10.41
N ALA A 153 -0.85 4.01 9.14
CA ALA A 153 -0.28 5.17 8.45
C ALA A 153 -0.64 6.52 9.11
N PRO A 154 -1.88 6.76 9.61
CA PRO A 154 -2.19 7.96 10.36
C PRO A 154 -1.36 8.14 11.63
N LEU A 155 -0.89 7.06 12.26
CA LEU A 155 -0.06 7.14 13.47
C LEU A 155 1.30 7.81 13.19
N VAL A 156 1.80 7.67 11.96
CA VAL A 156 3.05 8.31 11.51
C VAL A 156 2.96 9.84 11.51
N VAL A 157 1.76 10.37 11.27
CA VAL A 157 1.49 11.82 11.24
C VAL A 157 0.62 12.28 12.40
N ARG A 158 0.42 11.44 13.42
CA ARG A 158 -0.44 11.70 14.58
C ARG A 158 -0.26 13.09 15.22
N PRO A 159 0.98 13.61 15.43
CA PRO A 159 1.16 14.93 16.03
C PRO A 159 0.62 16.08 15.20
N TYR A 160 0.38 15.85 13.91
CA TYR A 160 -0.06 16.86 12.94
C TYR A 160 -1.55 16.78 12.64
N ILE A 161 -2.24 15.67 12.92
CA ILE A 161 -3.64 15.40 12.53
C ILE A 161 -4.58 16.53 12.96
N SER A 162 -4.46 17.02 14.20
CA SER A 162 -5.31 18.08 14.72
C SER A 162 -5.12 19.45 14.05
N ARG A 163 -4.08 19.59 13.23
CA ARG A 163 -3.71 20.83 12.54
C ARG A 163 -3.72 20.66 11.02
N MET A 164 -4.08 19.49 10.53
CA MET A 164 -4.21 19.22 9.09
C MET A 164 -5.46 19.92 8.56
N THR A 165 -5.34 20.41 7.32
CA THR A 165 -6.48 20.94 6.58
C THR A 165 -7.46 19.83 6.20
N GLU A 166 -8.69 20.19 5.86
CA GLU A 166 -9.64 19.17 5.35
C GLU A 166 -9.13 18.44 4.10
N SER A 167 -8.41 19.14 3.23
CA SER A 167 -7.81 18.57 2.04
C SER A 167 -6.70 17.56 2.37
N GLU A 168 -5.87 17.86 3.37
CA GLU A 168 -4.81 16.96 3.86
C GLU A 168 -5.41 15.69 4.50
N LEU A 169 -6.42 15.87 5.37
CA LEU A 169 -7.13 14.73 5.98
C LEU A 169 -7.80 13.86 4.93
N PHE A 170 -8.44 14.48 3.94
CA PHE A 170 -9.09 13.77 2.85
C PHE A 170 -8.05 12.97 2.02
N THR A 171 -6.89 13.57 1.72
CA THR A 171 -5.79 12.89 1.01
C THR A 171 -5.30 11.68 1.80
N MET A 172 -5.15 11.78 3.11
CA MET A 172 -4.77 10.67 3.99
C MET A 172 -5.81 9.54 3.96
N MET A 173 -7.10 9.87 4.00
CA MET A 173 -8.19 8.88 3.93
C MET A 173 -8.23 8.17 2.58
N VAL A 174 -8.12 8.91 1.47
CA VAL A 174 -8.05 8.33 0.12
C VAL A 174 -6.82 7.44 -0.02
N GLY A 175 -5.67 7.84 0.56
CA GLY A 175 -4.44 7.03 0.60
C GLY A 175 -4.66 5.67 1.24
N GLY A 176 -5.35 5.64 2.37
CA GLY A 176 -5.68 4.39 3.06
C GLY A 176 -6.56 3.43 2.26
N MET A 177 -7.43 3.98 1.40
CA MET A 177 -8.32 3.17 0.55
C MET A 177 -7.67 2.76 -0.79
N ALA A 178 -6.68 3.50 -1.26
CA ALA A 178 -6.10 3.32 -2.60
C ALA A 178 -4.85 2.43 -2.61
N THR A 179 -4.25 2.15 -1.46
CA THR A 179 -3.05 1.35 -1.32
C THR A 179 -3.31 0.06 -0.56
N ILE A 180 -2.40 -0.91 -0.70
CA ILE A 180 -2.53 -2.23 -0.07
C ILE A 180 -1.45 -2.35 1.01
N ALA A 181 -1.84 -2.64 2.24
CA ALA A 181 -0.91 -2.94 3.32
C ALA A 181 0.00 -4.13 2.99
N GLY A 182 1.27 -4.08 3.39
CA GLY A 182 2.27 -5.10 3.06
C GLY A 182 1.86 -6.53 3.42
N GLY A 183 1.20 -6.75 4.56
CA GLY A 183 0.69 -8.06 4.95
C GLY A 183 -0.44 -8.56 4.04
N VAL A 184 -1.35 -7.66 3.63
CA VAL A 184 -2.43 -8.00 2.69
C VAL A 184 -1.89 -8.19 1.28
N LEU A 185 -0.89 -7.40 0.87
CA LEU A 185 -0.18 -7.59 -0.40
C LEU A 185 0.44 -8.98 -0.48
N ALA A 186 1.11 -9.42 0.60
CA ALA A 186 1.69 -10.76 0.68
C ALA A 186 0.62 -11.85 0.60
N ALA A 187 -0.52 -11.64 1.25
CA ALA A 187 -1.67 -12.52 1.16
C ALA A 187 -2.19 -12.65 -0.29
N TYR A 188 -2.32 -11.54 -1.01
CA TYR A 188 -2.72 -11.57 -2.43
C TYR A 188 -1.72 -12.30 -3.31
N ILE A 189 -0.41 -12.10 -3.10
CA ILE A 189 0.62 -12.82 -3.84
C ILE A 189 0.53 -14.32 -3.60
N ALA A 190 0.36 -14.75 -2.35
CA ALA A 190 0.19 -16.15 -2.01
C ALA A 190 -1.08 -16.76 -2.64
N MET A 191 -2.19 -16.02 -2.59
CA MET A 191 -3.47 -16.46 -3.15
C MET A 191 -3.45 -16.56 -4.68
N LEU A 192 -2.92 -15.55 -5.37
CA LEU A 192 -2.91 -15.50 -6.84
C LEU A 192 -1.81 -16.38 -7.45
N GLY A 193 -0.66 -16.49 -6.79
CA GLY A 193 0.47 -17.29 -7.27
C GLY A 193 0.38 -18.77 -6.88
N GLY A 194 -0.39 -19.11 -5.84
CA GLY A 194 -0.56 -20.48 -5.38
C GLY A 194 0.76 -21.18 -5.03
N ALA A 195 0.95 -22.41 -5.48
CA ALA A 195 2.17 -23.19 -5.28
C ALA A 195 3.32 -22.81 -6.23
N ASP A 196 3.02 -22.10 -7.33
CA ASP A 196 4.01 -21.76 -8.36
C ASP A 196 4.80 -20.49 -7.98
N GLU A 197 6.10 -20.67 -7.73
CA GLU A 197 7.01 -19.57 -7.37
C GLU A 197 7.13 -18.54 -8.49
N ALA A 198 7.16 -18.93 -9.74
CA ALA A 198 7.27 -18.02 -10.88
C ALA A 198 6.03 -17.13 -10.97
N MET A 199 4.84 -17.69 -10.73
CA MET A 199 3.59 -16.94 -10.66
C MET A 199 3.56 -15.99 -9.45
N ARG A 200 4.07 -16.41 -8.29
CA ARG A 200 4.20 -15.50 -7.12
C ARG A 200 5.10 -14.32 -7.44
N VAL A 201 6.25 -14.52 -8.07
CA VAL A 201 7.15 -13.43 -8.50
C VAL A 201 6.47 -12.52 -9.51
N PHE A 202 5.72 -13.09 -10.45
CA PHE A 202 4.95 -12.34 -11.44
C PHE A 202 3.91 -11.41 -10.75
N TYR A 203 3.07 -11.96 -9.87
CA TYR A 203 2.07 -11.17 -9.16
C TYR A 203 2.71 -10.18 -8.19
N ALA A 204 3.78 -10.57 -7.48
CA ALA A 204 4.52 -9.67 -6.60
C ALA A 204 5.01 -8.42 -7.34
N LYS A 205 5.60 -8.60 -8.52
CA LYS A 205 6.08 -7.50 -9.36
C LYS A 205 4.95 -6.54 -9.74
N HIS A 206 3.82 -7.06 -10.18
CA HIS A 206 2.70 -6.25 -10.61
C HIS A 206 2.03 -5.52 -9.43
N LEU A 207 1.79 -6.22 -8.32
CA LEU A 207 1.14 -5.65 -7.14
C LEU A 207 2.02 -4.62 -6.41
N LEU A 208 3.34 -4.89 -6.26
CA LEU A 208 4.28 -3.92 -5.70
C LEU A 208 4.38 -2.66 -6.57
N SER A 209 4.47 -2.83 -7.89
CA SER A 209 4.51 -1.71 -8.83
C SER A 209 3.23 -0.88 -8.75
N ALA A 210 2.07 -1.54 -8.71
CA ALA A 210 0.77 -0.89 -8.59
C ALA A 210 0.64 -0.11 -7.28
N SER A 211 1.08 -0.69 -6.15
CA SER A 211 1.03 -0.04 -4.84
C SER A 211 1.89 1.24 -4.80
N ILE A 212 3.09 1.20 -5.38
CA ILE A 212 3.97 2.39 -5.46
C ILE A 212 3.36 3.45 -6.38
N MET A 213 2.80 3.05 -7.53
CA MET A 213 2.15 3.98 -8.46
C MET A 213 0.82 4.54 -7.92
N ALA A 214 0.16 3.84 -7.00
CA ALA A 214 -1.05 4.33 -6.35
C ALA A 214 -0.81 5.58 -5.49
N ALA A 215 0.38 5.74 -4.91
CA ALA A 215 0.69 6.89 -4.06
C ALA A 215 0.51 8.26 -4.77
N PRO A 216 1.16 8.55 -5.90
CA PRO A 216 0.90 9.81 -6.62
C PRO A 216 -0.52 9.89 -7.19
N ALA A 217 -1.13 8.77 -7.62
CA ALA A 217 -2.50 8.73 -8.09
C ALA A 217 -3.50 9.18 -7.02
N THR A 218 -3.32 8.66 -5.81
CA THR A 218 -4.11 9.03 -4.64
C THR A 218 -4.14 10.54 -4.43
N ILE A 219 -2.96 11.16 -4.45
CA ILE A 219 -2.82 12.61 -4.27
C ILE A 219 -3.54 13.37 -5.37
N VAL A 220 -3.37 12.95 -6.64
CA VAL A 220 -4.05 13.58 -7.78
C VAL A 220 -5.56 13.55 -7.59
N ILE A 221 -6.12 12.36 -7.35
CA ILE A 221 -7.58 12.20 -7.21
C ILE A 221 -8.10 12.93 -5.97
N ALA A 222 -7.41 12.82 -4.83
CA ALA A 222 -7.81 13.51 -3.61
C ALA A 222 -7.82 15.03 -3.79
N LYS A 223 -6.78 15.60 -4.42
CA LYS A 223 -6.70 17.05 -4.66
C LYS A 223 -7.62 17.55 -5.79
N ILE A 224 -8.11 16.67 -6.65
CA ILE A 224 -9.19 17.00 -7.56
C ILE A 224 -10.54 17.03 -6.83
N LEU A 225 -10.82 16.03 -6.00
CA LEU A 225 -12.07 15.91 -5.25
C LEU A 225 -12.18 17.00 -4.16
N LYS A 226 -11.12 17.19 -3.37
CA LYS A 226 -11.03 18.18 -2.31
C LYS A 226 -9.74 19.02 -2.50
N PRO A 227 -9.78 20.08 -3.33
CA PRO A 227 -8.63 20.94 -3.56
C PRO A 227 -8.19 21.66 -2.27
N GLU A 228 -6.90 21.97 -2.17
CA GLU A 228 -6.37 22.75 -1.06
C GLU A 228 -6.79 24.21 -1.19
N THR A 229 -7.48 24.71 -0.19
CA THR A 229 -7.93 26.11 -0.10
C THR A 229 -7.41 26.83 1.13
N GLU A 230 -6.73 26.11 2.00
CA GLU A 230 -6.19 26.60 3.25
C GLU A 230 -4.66 26.59 3.24
N GLN A 231 -4.03 27.26 4.19
CA GLN A 231 -2.58 27.18 4.36
C GLN A 231 -2.23 26.01 5.29
N SER A 232 -1.59 24.99 4.74
CA SER A 232 -1.07 23.89 5.53
C SER A 232 0.00 24.37 6.51
N LEU A 233 -0.14 24.03 7.78
CA LEU A 233 0.89 24.27 8.80
C LEU A 233 2.12 23.36 8.64
N THR A 234 2.01 22.33 7.82
CA THR A 234 3.08 21.41 7.47
C THR A 234 3.63 21.64 6.06
N ALA A 235 3.37 22.85 5.50
CA ALA A 235 4.01 23.31 4.27
C ALA A 235 5.52 23.44 4.51
N GLY A 236 6.29 22.43 4.09
CA GLY A 236 7.72 22.32 4.35
C GLY A 236 8.10 20.89 4.76
N SER A 237 9.28 20.71 5.31
CA SER A 237 9.72 19.40 5.78
C SER A 237 9.05 19.04 7.10
N VAL A 238 8.40 17.88 7.15
CA VAL A 238 7.87 17.26 8.37
C VAL A 238 8.81 16.14 8.79
N GLN A 239 9.19 16.11 10.05
CA GLN A 239 9.94 15.00 10.61
C GLN A 239 8.99 13.85 10.93
N LEU A 240 9.36 12.66 10.50
CA LEU A 240 8.67 11.44 10.83
C LEU A 240 8.81 11.19 12.33
N HIS A 241 7.71 11.29 13.07
CA HIS A 241 7.69 11.03 14.49
C HIS A 241 7.03 9.66 14.73
N VAL A 242 7.85 8.63 14.88
CA VAL A 242 7.38 7.29 15.23
C VAL A 242 7.71 7.07 16.70
N GLU A 243 6.70 7.00 17.54
CA GLU A 243 6.86 6.56 18.92
C GLU A 243 7.36 5.11 18.92
N LYS A 244 8.45 4.84 19.61
CA LYS A 244 8.93 3.47 19.80
C LYS A 244 7.94 2.77 20.73
N THR A 245 7.18 1.84 20.19
CA THR A 245 6.18 1.06 20.93
C THR A 245 6.76 -0.16 21.63
N ALA A 246 8.04 -0.46 21.39
CA ALA A 246 8.75 -1.60 21.97
C ALA A 246 10.16 -1.21 22.42
N THR A 247 10.63 -1.81 23.49
CA THR A 247 11.98 -1.60 24.04
C THR A 247 13.01 -2.51 23.38
N THR A 248 12.59 -3.67 22.90
CA THR A 248 13.47 -4.66 22.26
C THR A 248 12.91 -5.10 20.90
N VAL A 249 13.78 -5.66 20.05
CA VAL A 249 13.39 -6.23 18.75
C VAL A 249 12.41 -7.40 18.93
N ILE A 250 12.60 -8.21 19.97
CA ILE A 250 11.73 -9.36 20.25
C ILE A 250 10.33 -8.87 20.66
N GLU A 251 10.26 -7.85 21.50
CA GLU A 251 9.00 -7.24 21.89
C GLU A 251 8.30 -6.61 20.67
N ALA A 252 9.03 -5.94 19.79
CA ALA A 252 8.47 -5.39 18.55
C ALA A 252 7.90 -6.49 17.64
N ALA A 253 8.60 -7.62 17.51
CA ALA A 253 8.13 -8.78 16.78
C ALA A 253 6.85 -9.38 17.38
N ALA A 254 6.83 -9.54 18.71
CA ALA A 254 5.67 -10.10 19.44
C ALA A 254 4.44 -9.19 19.34
N ASN A 255 4.60 -7.88 19.52
CA ASN A 255 3.53 -6.90 19.38
C ASN A 255 2.98 -6.90 17.96
N GLY A 256 3.87 -6.89 16.94
CA GLY A 256 3.48 -6.98 15.54
C GLY A 256 2.73 -8.28 15.22
N ALA A 257 3.16 -9.42 15.78
CA ALA A 257 2.45 -10.69 15.62
C ALA A 257 1.06 -10.66 16.25
N ALA A 258 0.90 -10.05 17.43
CA ALA A 258 -0.40 -9.89 18.09
C ALA A 258 -1.36 -9.00 17.28
N ASP A 259 -0.87 -7.93 16.72
CA ASP A 259 -1.66 -7.05 15.83
C ASP A 259 -2.02 -7.76 14.52
N GLY A 260 -1.05 -8.49 13.94
CA GLY A 260 -1.26 -9.33 12.76
C GLY A 260 -2.30 -10.43 12.98
N TRP A 261 -2.33 -11.03 14.16
CA TRP A 261 -3.36 -12.02 14.54
C TRP A 261 -4.76 -11.42 14.51
N ARG A 262 -4.94 -10.25 15.13
CA ARG A 262 -6.22 -9.52 15.10
C ARG A 262 -6.65 -9.17 13.67
N LEU A 263 -5.71 -8.70 12.87
CA LEU A 263 -5.96 -8.37 11.46
C LEU A 263 -6.36 -9.62 10.68
N ALA A 264 -5.63 -10.72 10.82
CA ALA A 264 -5.91 -11.99 10.14
C ALA A 264 -7.32 -12.52 10.48
N LEU A 265 -7.70 -12.52 11.76
CA LEU A 265 -9.04 -12.92 12.18
C LEU A 265 -10.13 -12.04 11.56
N ASN A 266 -9.94 -10.71 11.57
CA ASN A 266 -10.89 -9.78 10.97
C ASN A 266 -11.03 -10.01 9.45
N VAL A 267 -9.92 -10.19 8.74
CA VAL A 267 -9.91 -10.49 7.30
C VAL A 267 -10.66 -11.81 7.03
N GLY A 268 -10.37 -12.87 7.80
CA GLY A 268 -11.05 -14.16 7.67
C GLY A 268 -12.56 -14.05 7.91
N ALA A 269 -12.96 -13.37 8.98
CA ALA A 269 -14.37 -13.18 9.34
C ALA A 269 -15.11 -12.34 8.27
N MET A 270 -14.52 -11.26 7.80
CA MET A 270 -15.10 -10.39 6.76
C MET A 270 -15.27 -11.14 5.44
N LEU A 271 -14.23 -11.85 4.98
CA LEU A 271 -14.31 -12.64 3.76
C LEU A 271 -15.39 -13.72 3.85
N LEU A 272 -15.46 -14.46 4.97
CA LEU A 272 -16.50 -15.46 5.17
C LEU A 272 -17.89 -14.85 5.10
N ALA A 273 -18.12 -13.74 5.80
CA ALA A 273 -19.41 -13.07 5.85
C ALA A 273 -19.82 -12.51 4.46
N PHE A 274 -18.93 -11.78 3.81
CA PHE A 274 -19.26 -11.14 2.53
C PHE A 274 -19.41 -12.14 1.37
N VAL A 275 -18.58 -13.17 1.32
CA VAL A 275 -18.74 -14.24 0.31
C VAL A 275 -20.06 -14.97 0.50
N ALA A 276 -20.46 -15.26 1.76
CA ALA A 276 -21.75 -15.88 2.05
C ALA A 276 -22.93 -14.97 1.67
N LEU A 277 -22.84 -13.65 1.96
CA LEU A 277 -23.87 -12.68 1.57
C LEU A 277 -24.02 -12.57 0.05
N ILE A 278 -22.91 -12.54 -0.69
CA ILE A 278 -22.91 -12.51 -2.15
C ILE A 278 -23.58 -13.78 -2.67
N ALA A 279 -23.18 -14.96 -2.18
CA ALA A 279 -23.78 -16.23 -2.58
C ALA A 279 -25.28 -16.29 -2.28
N MET A 280 -25.74 -15.65 -1.20
CA MET A 280 -27.16 -15.53 -0.87
C MET A 280 -27.92 -14.62 -1.86
N ILE A 281 -27.26 -13.55 -2.37
CA ILE A 281 -27.86 -12.63 -3.34
C ILE A 281 -27.92 -13.26 -4.74
N ASP A 282 -26.91 -14.09 -5.06
CA ASP A 282 -26.81 -14.76 -6.36
C ASP A 282 -27.77 -15.96 -6.49
N TYR A 283 -28.39 -16.44 -5.37
CA TYR A 283 -29.38 -17.51 -5.33
C TYR A 283 -30.77 -16.99 -5.70
#